data_40116f7b2565c3c30e8685dbc3d38c55
#
_entry.id   40116f7b2565c3c30e8685dbc3d38c55
#
_cell.length_a   1.000
_cell.length_b   1.000
_cell.length_c   1.000
_cell.angle_alpha   90.00
_cell.angle_beta   90.00
_cell.angle_gamma   90.00
#
_symmetry.space_group_name_H-M   'P 1'
#
loop_
_entity.id
_entity.type
_entity.pdbx_description
1 polymer ?
#
loop_
_entity_poly.entity_id
_entity_poly.type
_entity_poly.pdbx_seq_one_letter_code
_entity_poly.pdbx_strand_id
1 'polypeptide(L)'
;QEDVASVEAAVNDYLKDKINATLKMHRLESNQYSKQLNTMIAAGEYFDIAWTTPGVLTYTANARNGAWLALDDYIDTYIPKTIEQLGEIADNARVDGKLYAIPTYKEMADSRGWTYRKDIAEKYNINMDNIKTFDELLPVLKMIKENEPNMQYPIDWGSDRTPEALIKYEEIAGTAVIFYDTDKYDGKVVNLVETPEYLEACKWANKLYNEGLVKKDIMTATDFEQRLKDGKTFCYVDFLKPGKAKETSAKFDFELDQSTVSDIWQDNGAGTGSMLAVSRTSKNPERVLRFLELLNTDATLSNLINYGIEGKHYTKIDDNTITIPDDTSYTLQGYQWMQ
;
A
#
# COMPACT_ATOMS: atom_id res chain seq x y z
N GLN A 1 4.96 4.31 20.32
CA GLN A 1 4.25 3.07 20.63
C GLN A 1 4.91 2.45 21.85
N GLU A 2 4.11 2.27 22.88
CA GLU A 2 4.61 2.00 24.24
C GLU A 2 5.06 0.55 24.44
N ASP A 3 4.54 -0.41 23.67
CA ASP A 3 4.71 -1.84 23.95
C ASP A 3 5.65 -2.62 23.02
N VAL A 4 6.51 -1.95 22.26
CA VAL A 4 7.49 -2.61 21.37
C VAL A 4 8.35 -3.63 22.13
N ALA A 5 8.80 -3.28 23.33
CA ALA A 5 9.64 -4.17 24.13
C ALA A 5 8.91 -5.45 24.57
N SER A 6 7.62 -5.35 24.95
CA SER A 6 6.81 -6.52 25.31
C SER A 6 6.58 -7.46 24.13
N VAL A 7 6.32 -6.87 22.96
CA VAL A 7 6.13 -7.64 21.72
C VAL A 7 7.44 -8.27 21.27
N GLU A 8 8.55 -7.54 21.31
CA GLU A 8 9.88 -8.07 21.01
C GLU A 8 10.23 -9.27 21.93
N ALA A 9 9.88 -9.18 23.21
CA ALA A 9 10.08 -10.29 24.15
C ALA A 9 9.23 -11.52 23.77
N ALA A 10 7.93 -11.32 23.46
CA ALA A 10 7.04 -12.41 23.04
C ALA A 10 7.49 -13.06 21.72
N VAL A 11 7.93 -12.25 20.76
CA VAL A 11 8.52 -12.73 19.49
C VAL A 11 9.77 -13.56 19.77
N ASN A 12 10.64 -13.11 20.67
CA ASN A 12 11.88 -13.80 20.98
C ASN A 12 11.67 -15.12 21.71
N ASP A 13 10.70 -15.18 22.62
CA ASP A 13 10.31 -16.43 23.26
C ASP A 13 9.80 -17.45 22.22
N TYR A 14 9.00 -16.99 21.26
CA TYR A 14 8.52 -17.84 20.17
C TYR A 14 9.63 -18.32 19.23
N LEU A 15 10.52 -17.43 18.81
CA LEU A 15 11.62 -17.72 17.88
C LEU A 15 12.66 -18.67 18.50
N LYS A 16 12.87 -18.62 19.79
CA LYS A 16 13.83 -19.48 20.51
C LYS A 16 13.57 -20.95 20.24
N ASP A 17 12.31 -21.38 20.36
CA ASP A 17 11.92 -22.77 20.18
C ASP A 17 11.86 -23.19 18.71
N LYS A 18 11.59 -22.27 17.81
CA LYS A 18 11.42 -22.53 16.37
C LYS A 18 12.75 -22.56 15.60
N ILE A 19 13.59 -21.57 15.79
CA ILE A 19 14.81 -21.38 15.01
C ILE A 19 16.03 -20.99 15.85
N ASN A 20 15.91 -20.99 17.17
CA ASN A 20 16.96 -20.58 18.09
C ASN A 20 17.58 -19.22 17.69
N ALA A 21 16.73 -18.20 17.52
CA ALA A 21 17.12 -16.85 17.16
C ALA A 21 16.46 -15.81 18.08
N THR A 22 17.04 -14.62 18.06
CA THR A 22 16.45 -13.42 18.67
C THR A 22 16.31 -12.33 17.62
N LEU A 23 15.19 -11.63 17.66
CA LEU A 23 14.91 -10.45 16.86
C LEU A 23 15.13 -9.19 17.70
N LYS A 24 15.85 -8.22 17.15
CA LYS A 24 15.93 -6.86 17.66
C LYS A 24 15.27 -5.91 16.69
N MET A 25 14.15 -5.32 17.10
CA MET A 25 13.39 -4.40 16.28
C MET A 25 13.93 -2.97 16.42
N HIS A 26 14.33 -2.38 15.31
CA HIS A 26 14.74 -0.97 15.23
C HIS A 26 13.70 -0.17 14.46
N ARG A 27 12.82 0.51 15.18
CA ARG A 27 11.80 1.37 14.57
C ARG A 27 12.36 2.76 14.34
N LEU A 28 12.27 3.20 13.11
CA LEU A 28 12.71 4.53 12.69
C LEU A 28 11.48 5.33 12.23
N GLU A 29 11.52 6.64 12.46
CA GLU A 29 10.52 7.54 11.91
C GLU A 29 10.57 7.54 10.38
N SER A 30 9.41 7.50 9.72
CA SER A 30 9.29 7.34 8.27
C SER A 30 10.13 8.37 7.50
N ASN A 31 10.14 9.62 7.94
CA ASN A 31 10.90 10.71 7.31
C ASN A 31 12.43 10.62 7.52
N GLN A 32 12.91 9.76 8.43
CA GLN A 32 14.32 9.55 8.74
C GLN A 32 14.83 8.21 8.22
N TYR A 33 13.94 7.27 7.92
CA TYR A 33 14.26 5.88 7.61
C TYR A 33 15.31 5.75 6.50
N SER A 34 15.02 6.24 5.30
CA SER A 34 15.93 6.14 4.15
C SER A 34 17.28 6.83 4.41
N LYS A 35 17.28 7.97 5.09
CA LYS A 35 18.51 8.72 5.40
C LYS A 35 19.41 7.94 6.35
N GLN A 36 18.86 7.39 7.42
CA GLN A 36 19.61 6.63 8.41
C GLN A 36 20.15 5.34 7.81
N LEU A 37 19.31 4.55 7.12
CA LEU A 37 19.73 3.30 6.51
C LEU A 37 20.79 3.52 5.41
N ASN A 38 20.66 4.54 4.57
CA ASN A 38 21.70 4.86 3.57
C ASN A 38 23.03 5.23 4.24
N THR A 39 22.99 5.92 5.38
CA THR A 39 24.22 6.22 6.16
C THR A 39 24.85 4.94 6.70
N MET A 40 24.06 4.03 7.29
CA MET A 40 24.53 2.73 7.78
C MET A 40 25.13 1.88 6.65
N ILE A 41 24.44 1.82 5.50
CA ILE A 41 24.92 1.09 4.30
C ILE A 41 26.26 1.67 3.83
N ALA A 42 26.38 2.97 3.71
CA ALA A 42 27.61 3.64 3.28
C ALA A 42 28.76 3.44 4.28
N ALA A 43 28.47 3.36 5.56
CA ALA A 43 29.46 3.10 6.61
C ALA A 43 29.80 1.60 6.76
N GLY A 44 29.10 0.70 6.07
CA GLY A 44 29.24 -0.75 6.25
C GLY A 44 28.81 -1.25 7.62
N GLU A 45 27.89 -0.54 8.28
CA GLU A 45 27.38 -0.93 9.59
C GLU A 45 26.57 -2.22 9.50
N TYR A 46 26.59 -2.99 10.61
CA TYR A 46 25.85 -4.24 10.71
C TYR A 46 24.36 -4.02 10.91
N PHE A 47 23.57 -4.66 10.07
CA PHE A 47 22.17 -4.99 10.28
C PHE A 47 21.81 -6.21 9.44
N ASP A 48 20.70 -6.88 9.75
CA ASP A 48 20.32 -8.12 9.05
C ASP A 48 19.26 -7.87 7.99
N ILE A 49 18.20 -7.13 8.32
CA ILE A 49 17.02 -6.95 7.46
C ILE A 49 16.68 -5.48 7.37
N ALA A 50 16.33 -5.03 6.20
CA ALA A 50 15.71 -3.72 5.98
C ALA A 50 14.51 -3.81 5.05
N TRP A 51 13.48 -3.03 5.37
CA TRP A 51 12.35 -2.81 4.47
C TRP A 51 12.77 -1.88 3.33
N THR A 52 12.37 -2.21 2.11
CA THR A 52 12.74 -1.45 0.92
C THR A 52 11.64 -1.50 -0.13
N THR A 53 11.61 -0.49 -0.99
CA THR A 53 10.72 -0.38 -2.16
C THR A 53 11.49 0.31 -3.30
N PRO A 54 10.92 0.43 -4.50
CA PRO A 54 11.53 1.26 -5.55
C PRO A 54 11.73 2.73 -5.11
N GLY A 55 10.81 3.30 -4.32
CA GLY A 55 10.85 4.69 -3.85
C GLY A 55 11.50 4.90 -2.49
N VAL A 56 11.44 3.91 -1.60
CA VAL A 56 12.00 4.01 -0.23
C VAL A 56 13.22 3.11 -0.14
N LEU A 57 14.35 3.68 0.29
CA LEU A 57 15.64 3.02 0.35
C LEU A 57 16.07 2.41 -1.00
N THR A 58 15.55 2.95 -2.06
CA THR A 58 15.80 2.71 -3.50
C THR A 58 16.37 1.30 -3.80
N TYR A 59 15.48 0.30 -3.78
CA TYR A 59 15.83 -1.11 -3.86
C TYR A 59 16.85 -1.43 -4.96
N THR A 60 16.54 -1.07 -6.20
CA THR A 60 17.37 -1.40 -7.37
C THR A 60 18.75 -0.78 -7.30
N ALA A 61 18.85 0.49 -6.87
CA ALA A 61 20.15 1.16 -6.73
C ALA A 61 21.01 0.52 -5.65
N ASN A 62 20.43 0.19 -4.50
CA ASN A 62 21.13 -0.46 -3.40
C ASN A 62 21.54 -1.90 -3.74
N ALA A 63 20.72 -2.64 -4.51
CA ALA A 63 21.09 -3.96 -5.02
C ALA A 63 22.33 -3.88 -5.92
N ARG A 64 22.33 -2.98 -6.92
CA ARG A 64 23.45 -2.77 -7.83
C ARG A 64 24.73 -2.27 -7.12
N ASN A 65 24.58 -1.47 -6.08
CA ASN A 65 25.68 -0.98 -5.25
C ASN A 65 26.18 -2.03 -4.23
N GLY A 66 25.57 -3.22 -4.21
CA GLY A 66 26.00 -4.34 -3.36
C GLY A 66 25.68 -4.14 -1.89
N ALA A 67 24.63 -3.39 -1.55
CA ALA A 67 24.13 -3.26 -0.18
C ALA A 67 23.40 -4.52 0.29
N TRP A 68 22.75 -5.22 -0.63
CA TRP A 68 21.95 -6.40 -0.37
C TRP A 68 22.68 -7.71 -0.73
N LEU A 69 22.38 -8.77 0.00
CA LEU A 69 22.82 -10.11 -0.30
C LEU A 69 21.98 -10.67 -1.46
N ALA A 70 22.62 -11.27 -2.47
CA ALA A 70 21.93 -12.07 -3.48
C ALA A 70 21.43 -13.36 -2.84
N LEU A 71 20.15 -13.69 -3.06
CA LEU A 71 19.45 -14.77 -2.35
C LEU A 71 19.37 -16.08 -3.14
N ASP A 72 19.74 -16.08 -4.42
CA ASP A 72 19.54 -17.21 -5.32
C ASP A 72 20.14 -18.52 -4.81
N ASP A 73 21.30 -18.48 -4.19
CA ASP A 73 21.98 -19.67 -3.63
C ASP A 73 21.32 -20.18 -2.33
N TYR A 74 20.37 -19.45 -1.77
CA TYR A 74 19.75 -19.74 -0.48
C TYR A 74 18.27 -20.12 -0.57
N ILE A 75 17.54 -19.66 -1.60
CA ILE A 75 16.08 -19.72 -1.64
C ILE A 75 15.53 -21.13 -1.52
N ASP A 76 16.08 -22.09 -2.25
CA ASP A 76 15.61 -23.47 -2.26
C ASP A 76 15.77 -24.18 -0.90
N THR A 77 16.79 -23.77 -0.13
CA THR A 77 17.11 -24.41 1.15
C THR A 77 16.42 -23.74 2.34
N TYR A 78 16.28 -22.41 2.31
CA TYR A 78 15.91 -21.66 3.51
C TYR A 78 14.54 -21.00 3.43
N ILE A 79 14.00 -20.74 2.20
CA ILE A 79 12.72 -20.05 1.99
C ILE A 79 11.85 -20.71 0.90
N PRO A 80 11.84 -22.06 0.76
CA PRO A 80 11.15 -22.71 -0.35
C PRO A 80 9.65 -22.46 -0.38
N LYS A 81 8.97 -22.44 0.77
CA LYS A 81 7.52 -22.19 0.84
C LYS A 81 7.16 -20.74 0.54
N THR A 82 8.01 -19.80 0.98
CA THR A 82 7.85 -18.38 0.65
C THR A 82 7.93 -18.17 -0.86
N ILE A 83 8.92 -18.78 -1.52
CA ILE A 83 9.06 -18.68 -2.99
C ILE A 83 7.92 -19.38 -3.71
N GLU A 84 7.49 -20.55 -3.25
CA GLU A 84 6.32 -21.26 -3.79
C GLU A 84 5.05 -20.39 -3.71
N GLN A 85 4.84 -19.74 -2.57
CA GLN A 85 3.70 -18.85 -2.33
C GLN A 85 3.72 -17.60 -3.23
N LEU A 86 4.89 -17.00 -3.41
CA LEU A 86 5.07 -15.83 -4.27
C LEU A 86 4.95 -16.16 -5.76
N GLY A 87 5.37 -17.38 -6.17
CA GLY A 87 5.37 -17.77 -7.57
C GLY A 87 6.14 -16.79 -8.46
N GLU A 88 5.57 -16.48 -9.63
CA GLU A 88 6.18 -15.56 -10.60
C GLU A 88 6.38 -14.12 -10.09
N ILE A 89 5.69 -13.74 -9.02
CA ILE A 89 5.80 -12.41 -8.42
C ILE A 89 7.19 -12.17 -7.82
N ALA A 90 7.85 -13.22 -7.35
CA ALA A 90 9.23 -13.14 -6.89
C ALA A 90 10.19 -12.64 -8.00
N ASP A 91 9.88 -12.93 -9.26
CA ASP A 91 10.70 -12.51 -10.39
C ASP A 91 10.64 -11.00 -10.65
N ASN A 92 9.55 -10.32 -10.28
CA ASN A 92 9.43 -8.87 -10.37
C ASN A 92 10.45 -8.15 -9.46
N ALA A 93 10.91 -8.81 -8.40
CA ALA A 93 11.94 -8.27 -7.50
C ALA A 93 13.37 -8.56 -7.95
N ARG A 94 13.58 -9.20 -9.11
CA ARG A 94 14.94 -9.47 -9.61
C ARG A 94 15.58 -8.20 -10.17
N VAL A 95 16.82 -7.99 -9.79
CA VAL A 95 17.69 -6.92 -10.33
C VAL A 95 18.86 -7.62 -11.04
N ASP A 96 19.00 -7.32 -12.34
CA ASP A 96 20.04 -7.92 -13.18
C ASP A 96 20.06 -9.47 -13.08
N GLY A 97 18.85 -10.07 -13.02
CA GLY A 97 18.61 -11.52 -12.96
C GLY A 97 18.72 -12.16 -11.58
N LYS A 98 19.05 -11.41 -10.53
CA LYS A 98 19.22 -11.91 -9.15
C LYS A 98 18.17 -11.35 -8.19
N LEU A 99 17.73 -12.17 -7.25
CA LEU A 99 16.83 -11.78 -6.17
C LEU A 99 17.64 -11.24 -4.98
N TYR A 100 17.28 -10.03 -4.49
CA TYR A 100 17.96 -9.39 -3.35
C TYR A 100 17.03 -9.05 -2.19
N ALA A 101 15.74 -9.20 -2.38
CA ALA A 101 14.73 -8.98 -1.35
C ALA A 101 13.55 -9.92 -1.55
N ILE A 102 12.84 -10.20 -0.47
CA ILE A 102 11.62 -11.01 -0.48
C ILE A 102 10.43 -10.07 -0.55
N PRO A 103 9.61 -10.13 -1.61
CA PRO A 103 8.35 -9.42 -1.67
C PRO A 103 7.44 -9.75 -0.48
N THR A 104 6.77 -8.74 0.05
CA THR A 104 5.67 -8.97 0.99
C THR A 104 4.49 -9.56 0.23
N TYR A 105 4.04 -10.75 0.65
CA TYR A 105 2.83 -11.35 0.07
C TYR A 105 1.59 -10.60 0.55
N LYS A 106 1.00 -9.84 -0.33
CA LYS A 106 -0.18 -9.02 -0.07
C LYS A 106 -1.03 -8.92 -1.34
N GLU A 107 -2.07 -8.09 -1.33
CA GLU A 107 -2.82 -7.78 -2.54
C GLU A 107 -1.87 -7.19 -3.60
N MET A 108 -1.83 -7.83 -4.76
CA MET A 108 -0.90 -7.48 -5.85
C MET A 108 -1.63 -6.97 -7.09
N ALA A 109 -2.95 -6.94 -7.02
CA ALA A 109 -3.81 -6.38 -8.04
C ALA A 109 -4.76 -5.39 -7.39
N ASP A 110 -5.10 -4.35 -8.12
CA ASP A 110 -6.10 -3.39 -7.69
C ASP A 110 -7.09 -3.07 -8.83
N SER A 111 -8.11 -2.30 -8.49
CA SER A 111 -8.99 -1.64 -9.43
C SER A 111 -9.10 -0.17 -9.07
N ARG A 112 -9.68 0.63 -9.93
CA ARG A 112 -9.99 2.04 -9.66
C ARG A 112 -11.48 2.23 -9.51
N GLY A 113 -11.86 3.16 -8.65
CA GLY A 113 -13.27 3.47 -8.48
C GLY A 113 -13.51 4.55 -7.45
N TRP A 114 -14.72 4.52 -6.92
CA TRP A 114 -15.20 5.49 -5.94
C TRP A 114 -15.18 4.87 -4.55
N THR A 115 -14.56 5.55 -3.59
CA THR A 115 -14.85 5.38 -2.16
C THR A 115 -15.75 6.53 -1.74
N TYR A 116 -16.85 6.23 -1.04
CA TYR A 116 -17.90 7.20 -0.77
C TYR A 116 -18.58 6.99 0.58
N ARG A 117 -19.23 8.03 1.09
CA ARG A 117 -20.06 8.02 2.29
C ARG A 117 -21.31 7.17 2.08
N LYS A 118 -21.35 6.02 2.72
CA LYS A 118 -22.47 5.06 2.63
C LYS A 118 -23.79 5.65 3.10
N ASP A 119 -23.79 6.30 4.27
CA ASP A 119 -24.99 6.93 4.85
C ASP A 119 -25.60 7.99 3.93
N ILE A 120 -24.78 8.76 3.22
CA ILE A 120 -25.24 9.78 2.27
C ILE A 120 -25.80 9.13 1.01
N ALA A 121 -25.12 8.09 0.49
CA ALA A 121 -25.63 7.35 -0.67
C ALA A 121 -26.99 6.71 -0.37
N GLU A 122 -27.16 6.09 0.80
CA GLU A 122 -28.44 5.52 1.25
C GLU A 122 -29.52 6.60 1.43
N LYS A 123 -29.19 7.73 2.06
CA LYS A 123 -30.13 8.86 2.27
C LYS A 123 -30.77 9.36 0.99
N TYR A 124 -29.99 9.41 -0.10
CA TYR A 124 -30.45 9.91 -1.39
C TYR A 124 -30.76 8.82 -2.42
N ASN A 125 -30.76 7.55 -2.01
CA ASN A 125 -30.95 6.38 -2.88
C ASN A 125 -30.01 6.37 -4.09
N ILE A 126 -28.73 6.72 -3.88
CA ILE A 126 -27.71 6.73 -4.92
C ILE A 126 -27.14 5.32 -5.05
N ASN A 127 -27.27 4.73 -6.23
CA ASN A 127 -26.59 3.48 -6.55
C ASN A 127 -25.26 3.80 -7.25
N MET A 128 -24.17 3.81 -6.46
CA MET A 128 -22.85 4.12 -6.97
C MET A 128 -22.29 3.05 -7.92
N ASP A 129 -22.83 1.82 -7.91
CA ASP A 129 -22.41 0.78 -8.86
C ASP A 129 -22.83 1.09 -10.31
N ASN A 130 -23.80 1.95 -10.49
CA ASN A 130 -24.21 2.43 -11.80
C ASN A 130 -23.42 3.64 -12.30
N ILE A 131 -22.50 4.18 -11.48
CA ILE A 131 -21.71 5.38 -11.79
C ILE A 131 -20.29 4.95 -12.18
N LYS A 132 -20.02 4.95 -13.48
CA LYS A 132 -18.73 4.51 -14.05
C LYS A 132 -17.91 5.66 -14.66
N THR A 133 -18.50 6.83 -14.79
CA THR A 133 -17.89 7.99 -15.43
C THR A 133 -18.10 9.25 -14.60
N PHE A 134 -17.29 10.26 -14.84
CA PHE A 134 -17.51 11.57 -14.24
C PHE A 134 -18.78 12.26 -14.76
N ASP A 135 -19.25 11.95 -15.99
CA ASP A 135 -20.52 12.47 -16.51
C ASP A 135 -21.70 11.96 -15.69
N GLU A 136 -21.68 10.70 -15.29
CA GLU A 136 -22.69 10.10 -14.43
C GLU A 136 -22.57 10.57 -12.96
N LEU A 137 -21.36 10.83 -12.49
CA LEU A 137 -21.09 11.30 -11.12
C LEU A 137 -21.48 12.78 -10.94
N LEU A 138 -21.30 13.61 -11.94
CA LEU A 138 -21.49 15.06 -11.86
C LEU A 138 -22.87 15.49 -11.32
N PRO A 139 -24.01 14.94 -11.80
CA PRO A 139 -25.32 15.27 -11.24
C PRO A 139 -25.45 14.94 -9.75
N VAL A 140 -24.84 13.83 -9.33
CA VAL A 140 -24.83 13.41 -7.93
C VAL A 140 -24.05 14.42 -7.07
N LEU A 141 -22.86 14.82 -7.51
CA LEU A 141 -22.06 15.81 -6.79
C LEU A 141 -22.78 17.16 -6.64
N LYS A 142 -23.49 17.61 -7.67
CA LYS A 142 -24.28 18.84 -7.61
C LYS A 142 -25.43 18.72 -6.61
N MET A 143 -26.15 17.62 -6.65
CA MET A 143 -27.25 17.35 -5.72
C MET A 143 -26.75 17.29 -4.27
N ILE A 144 -25.63 16.60 -4.00
CA ILE A 144 -25.03 16.56 -2.67
C ILE A 144 -24.65 17.97 -2.20
N LYS A 145 -23.95 18.75 -3.04
CA LYS A 145 -23.57 20.12 -2.72
C LYS A 145 -24.77 21.02 -2.35
N GLU A 146 -25.89 20.85 -3.04
CA GLU A 146 -27.12 21.63 -2.80
C GLU A 146 -27.83 21.23 -1.51
N ASN A 147 -27.79 19.94 -1.15
CA ASN A 147 -28.61 19.40 -0.05
C ASN A 147 -27.80 19.08 1.23
N GLU A 148 -26.47 19.04 1.16
CA GLU A 148 -25.58 18.77 2.31
C GLU A 148 -24.70 20.00 2.60
N PRO A 149 -25.12 20.90 3.51
CA PRO A 149 -24.40 22.16 3.78
C PRO A 149 -22.95 21.96 4.23
N ASN A 150 -22.65 20.84 4.88
CA ASN A 150 -21.30 20.49 5.34
C ASN A 150 -20.40 19.91 4.23
N MET A 151 -20.98 19.50 3.09
CA MET A 151 -20.30 18.89 1.96
C MET A 151 -20.22 19.85 0.76
N GLN A 152 -19.73 21.06 0.99
CA GLN A 152 -19.62 22.08 -0.07
C GLN A 152 -18.66 21.67 -1.20
N TYR A 153 -17.76 20.77 -0.90
CA TYR A 153 -16.81 20.15 -1.84
C TYR A 153 -17.02 18.64 -1.84
N PRO A 154 -18.07 18.15 -2.52
CA PRO A 154 -18.53 16.77 -2.39
C PRO A 154 -17.56 15.73 -2.96
N ILE A 155 -16.64 16.14 -3.84
CA ILE A 155 -15.55 15.29 -4.28
C ILE A 155 -14.21 15.89 -3.83
N ASP A 156 -13.30 15.03 -3.42
CA ASP A 156 -11.97 15.42 -2.98
C ASP A 156 -10.92 14.49 -3.59
N TRP A 157 -9.65 14.87 -3.50
CA TRP A 157 -8.51 14.03 -3.83
C TRP A 157 -7.27 14.45 -3.06
N GLY A 158 -6.40 13.47 -2.81
CA GLY A 158 -5.02 13.73 -2.39
C GLY A 158 -4.13 14.03 -3.61
N SER A 159 -2.84 14.00 -3.41
CA SER A 159 -1.87 14.24 -4.47
C SER A 159 -1.90 13.20 -5.61
N ASP A 160 -2.44 12.02 -5.36
CA ASP A 160 -2.40 10.83 -6.21
C ASP A 160 -3.79 10.31 -6.61
N ARG A 161 -4.86 11.04 -6.28
CA ARG A 161 -6.25 10.62 -6.52
C ARG A 161 -7.03 11.58 -7.41
N THR A 162 -6.33 12.28 -8.28
CA THR A 162 -6.92 13.15 -9.30
C THR A 162 -7.72 12.34 -10.32
N PRO A 163 -8.52 12.96 -11.20
CA PRO A 163 -9.22 12.25 -12.27
C PRO A 163 -8.33 11.36 -13.14
N GLU A 164 -7.03 11.67 -13.25
CA GLU A 164 -6.02 10.85 -13.91
C GLU A 164 -5.89 9.46 -13.30
N ALA A 165 -6.12 9.31 -11.99
CA ALA A 165 -6.00 8.02 -11.31
C ALA A 165 -6.96 6.94 -11.85
N LEU A 166 -7.97 7.30 -12.65
CA LEU A 166 -8.83 6.34 -13.36
C LEU A 166 -8.21 5.81 -14.67
N ILE A 167 -7.11 6.39 -15.14
CA ILE A 167 -6.41 5.92 -16.35
C ILE A 167 -5.58 4.68 -15.99
N LYS A 168 -5.70 3.64 -16.80
CA LYS A 168 -4.99 2.36 -16.59
C LYS A 168 -3.73 2.32 -17.46
N TYR A 169 -2.58 2.47 -16.84
CA TYR A 169 -1.28 2.39 -17.50
C TYR A 169 -0.20 1.84 -16.56
N GLU A 170 0.85 1.31 -17.15
CA GLU A 170 2.12 0.97 -16.52
C GLU A 170 3.10 2.14 -16.67
N GLU A 171 3.60 2.68 -15.56
CA GLU A 171 4.66 3.68 -15.60
C GLU A 171 6.01 3.01 -15.89
N ILE A 172 6.67 3.47 -16.95
CA ILE A 172 8.02 3.01 -17.29
C ILE A 172 9.08 3.95 -16.71
N ALA A 173 8.88 5.26 -16.91
CA ALA A 173 9.74 6.29 -16.35
C ALA A 173 9.03 7.67 -16.38
N GLY A 174 8.60 8.18 -15.25
CA GLY A 174 7.92 9.48 -15.17
C GLY A 174 6.66 9.53 -16.00
N THR A 175 6.63 10.33 -17.08
CA THR A 175 5.47 10.41 -17.98
C THR A 175 5.47 9.38 -19.10
N ALA A 176 6.53 8.58 -19.23
CA ALA A 176 6.61 7.49 -20.20
C ALA A 176 5.83 6.29 -19.68
N VAL A 177 4.75 5.92 -20.36
CA VAL A 177 3.81 4.88 -19.94
C VAL A 177 3.49 3.91 -21.07
N ILE A 178 3.02 2.72 -20.70
CA ILE A 178 2.35 1.76 -21.60
C ILE A 178 0.93 1.56 -21.07
N PHE A 179 -0.07 1.70 -21.94
CA PHE A 179 -1.44 1.42 -21.56
C PHE A 179 -1.69 -0.08 -21.45
N TYR A 180 -2.46 -0.51 -20.45
CA TYR A 180 -2.85 -1.92 -20.28
C TYR A 180 -3.77 -2.41 -21.40
N ASP A 181 -4.57 -1.52 -21.98
CA ASP A 181 -5.26 -1.80 -23.23
C ASP A 181 -4.24 -1.75 -24.38
N THR A 182 -3.72 -2.92 -24.73
CA THR A 182 -2.66 -3.07 -25.73
C THR A 182 -3.08 -2.70 -27.15
N ASP A 183 -4.39 -2.62 -27.44
CA ASP A 183 -4.91 -2.10 -28.71
C ASP A 183 -4.71 -0.59 -28.83
N LYS A 184 -4.59 0.09 -27.67
CA LYS A 184 -4.21 1.49 -27.66
C LYS A 184 -2.72 1.62 -27.90
N TYR A 185 -2.38 2.56 -28.77
CA TYR A 185 -0.99 2.91 -29.08
C TYR A 185 -0.12 1.73 -29.53
N ASP A 186 -0.72 0.65 -30.03
CA ASP A 186 -0.01 -0.58 -30.47
C ASP A 186 0.93 -1.16 -29.39
N GLY A 187 0.59 -1.04 -28.12
CA GLY A 187 1.43 -1.46 -26.99
C GLY A 187 2.78 -0.70 -26.89
N LYS A 188 2.88 0.48 -27.47
CA LYS A 188 4.11 1.30 -27.42
C LYS A 188 4.17 2.17 -26.18
N VAL A 189 5.39 2.52 -25.80
CA VAL A 189 5.63 3.55 -24.80
C VAL A 189 5.22 4.91 -25.38
N VAL A 190 4.38 5.63 -24.64
CA VAL A 190 3.91 6.96 -25.01
C VAL A 190 4.15 7.95 -23.87
N ASN A 191 4.12 9.24 -24.19
CA ASN A 191 4.12 10.28 -23.18
C ASN A 191 2.68 10.50 -22.67
N LEU A 192 2.39 10.14 -21.44
CA LEU A 192 1.05 10.21 -20.85
C LEU A 192 0.40 11.59 -21.04
N VAL A 193 1.15 12.66 -20.79
CA VAL A 193 0.62 14.03 -20.85
C VAL A 193 0.25 14.51 -22.27
N GLU A 194 0.64 13.78 -23.30
CA GLU A 194 0.28 14.05 -24.69
C GLU A 194 -0.91 13.20 -25.17
N THR A 195 -1.46 12.35 -24.29
CA THR A 195 -2.56 11.44 -24.65
C THR A 195 -3.92 12.12 -24.52
N PRO A 196 -4.92 11.72 -25.34
CA PRO A 196 -6.31 12.15 -25.17
C PRO A 196 -6.90 11.82 -23.81
N GLU A 197 -6.51 10.67 -23.22
CA GLU A 197 -6.97 10.22 -21.90
C GLU A 197 -6.53 11.20 -20.81
N TYR A 198 -5.29 11.63 -20.83
CA TYR A 198 -4.79 12.63 -19.88
C TYR A 198 -5.46 13.99 -20.07
N LEU A 199 -5.62 14.42 -21.34
CA LEU A 199 -6.35 15.64 -21.64
C LEU A 199 -7.79 15.58 -21.10
N GLU A 200 -8.47 14.46 -21.21
CA GLU A 200 -9.83 14.29 -20.69
C GLU A 200 -9.85 14.35 -19.16
N ALA A 201 -8.89 13.71 -18.47
CA ALA A 201 -8.74 13.83 -17.04
C ALA A 201 -8.51 15.28 -16.59
N CYS A 202 -7.69 16.04 -17.31
CA CYS A 202 -7.46 17.47 -17.07
C CYS A 202 -8.75 18.29 -17.26
N LYS A 203 -9.54 18.01 -18.30
CA LYS A 203 -10.84 18.67 -18.51
C LYS A 203 -11.80 18.41 -17.36
N TRP A 204 -11.85 17.18 -16.85
CA TRP A 204 -12.67 16.85 -15.70
C TRP A 204 -12.19 17.56 -14.44
N ALA A 205 -10.90 17.56 -14.15
CA ALA A 205 -10.37 18.31 -13.01
C ALA A 205 -10.72 19.80 -13.10
N ASN A 206 -10.58 20.40 -14.28
CA ASN A 206 -10.95 21.80 -14.53
C ASN A 206 -12.46 22.04 -14.37
N LYS A 207 -13.31 21.15 -14.89
CA LYS A 207 -14.76 21.24 -14.79
C LYS A 207 -15.23 21.17 -13.33
N LEU A 208 -14.74 20.19 -12.57
CA LEU A 208 -15.06 20.04 -11.14
C LEU A 208 -14.63 21.28 -10.34
N TYR A 209 -13.45 21.81 -10.67
CA TYR A 209 -12.93 23.04 -10.06
C TYR A 209 -13.82 24.27 -10.37
N ASN A 210 -14.13 24.51 -11.64
CA ASN A 210 -14.94 25.68 -12.06
C ASN A 210 -16.38 25.62 -11.56
N GLU A 211 -16.95 24.43 -11.38
CA GLU A 211 -18.27 24.24 -10.78
C GLU A 211 -18.21 24.30 -9.24
N GLY A 212 -17.00 24.47 -8.67
CA GLY A 212 -16.81 24.59 -7.22
C GLY A 212 -17.16 23.31 -6.47
N LEU A 213 -16.98 22.14 -7.09
CA LEU A 213 -17.22 20.82 -6.50
C LEU A 213 -16.01 20.29 -5.75
N VAL A 214 -14.85 20.89 -5.96
CA VAL A 214 -13.60 20.64 -5.23
C VAL A 214 -13.11 21.91 -4.56
N LYS A 215 -12.31 21.76 -3.51
CA LYS A 215 -11.68 22.86 -2.78
C LYS A 215 -10.79 23.69 -3.72
N LYS A 216 -10.77 25.02 -3.56
CA LYS A 216 -10.02 25.91 -4.45
C LYS A 216 -8.50 25.71 -4.42
N ASP A 217 -7.97 25.33 -3.27
CA ASP A 217 -6.56 25.06 -3.05
C ASP A 217 -6.21 23.55 -3.12
N ILE A 218 -7.08 22.75 -3.76
CA ILE A 218 -6.99 21.28 -3.79
C ILE A 218 -5.61 20.76 -4.23
N MET A 219 -4.95 21.46 -5.16
CA MET A 219 -3.64 21.05 -5.69
C MET A 219 -2.47 21.26 -4.70
N THR A 220 -2.67 22.07 -3.69
CA THR A 220 -1.65 22.37 -2.66
C THR A 220 -2.08 21.94 -1.26
N ALA A 221 -3.30 21.44 -1.13
CA ALA A 221 -3.87 21.01 0.15
C ALA A 221 -3.20 19.70 0.62
N THR A 222 -2.77 19.68 1.87
CA THR A 222 -2.13 18.52 2.51
C THR A 222 -3.00 17.88 3.59
N ASP A 223 -4.22 18.36 3.76
CA ASP A 223 -5.15 18.01 4.82
C ASP A 223 -6.26 17.03 4.37
N PHE A 224 -6.01 16.23 3.32
CA PHE A 224 -6.98 15.30 2.74
C PHE A 224 -7.60 14.35 3.79
N GLU A 225 -6.77 13.65 4.58
CA GLU A 225 -7.27 12.74 5.62
C GLU A 225 -8.10 13.47 6.69
N GLN A 226 -7.75 14.71 7.03
CA GLN A 226 -8.49 15.50 7.99
C GLN A 226 -9.86 15.91 7.43
N ARG A 227 -9.93 16.28 6.14
CA ARG A 227 -11.22 16.59 5.47
C ARG A 227 -12.14 15.37 5.40
N LEU A 228 -11.59 14.19 5.18
CA LEU A 228 -12.35 12.94 5.27
C LEU A 228 -12.88 12.73 6.69
N LYS A 229 -12.04 12.85 7.72
CA LYS A 229 -12.44 12.73 9.13
C LYS A 229 -13.52 13.74 9.53
N ASP A 230 -13.42 14.94 9.02
CA ASP A 230 -14.43 16.00 9.26
C ASP A 230 -15.77 15.73 8.56
N GLY A 231 -15.88 14.66 7.77
CA GLY A 231 -17.10 14.31 7.02
C GLY A 231 -17.49 15.30 5.92
N LYS A 232 -16.54 16.11 5.42
CA LYS A 232 -16.78 17.19 4.46
C LYS A 232 -16.78 16.72 3.00
N THR A 233 -16.45 15.47 2.75
CA THR A 233 -16.32 14.86 1.43
C THR A 233 -17.35 13.74 1.28
N PHE A 234 -18.07 13.71 0.15
CA PHE A 234 -18.96 12.61 -0.19
C PHE A 234 -18.19 11.44 -0.79
N CYS A 235 -17.34 11.70 -1.79
CA CYS A 235 -16.58 10.64 -2.46
C CYS A 235 -15.20 11.10 -2.93
N TYR A 236 -14.38 10.13 -3.28
CA TYR A 236 -13.08 10.34 -3.92
C TYR A 236 -12.71 9.16 -4.81
N VAL A 237 -11.81 9.38 -5.78
CA VAL A 237 -11.19 8.31 -6.55
C VAL A 237 -10.25 7.53 -5.64
N ASP A 238 -10.31 6.21 -5.68
CA ASP A 238 -9.45 5.36 -4.84
C ASP A 238 -8.92 4.14 -5.61
N PHE A 239 -7.84 3.60 -5.07
CA PHE A 239 -7.26 2.31 -5.44
C PHE A 239 -7.97 1.24 -4.61
N LEU A 240 -8.76 0.43 -5.26
CA LEU A 240 -9.69 -0.47 -4.60
C LEU A 240 -9.18 -1.92 -4.55
N LYS A 241 -9.37 -2.52 -3.39
CA LYS A 241 -9.25 -3.95 -3.14
C LYS A 241 -10.51 -4.42 -2.40
N PRO A 242 -10.78 -5.72 -2.31
CA PRO A 242 -11.87 -6.22 -1.46
C PRO A 242 -11.74 -5.70 -0.02
N GLY A 243 -12.82 -5.10 0.51
CA GLY A 243 -12.86 -4.58 1.87
C GLY A 243 -12.11 -3.26 2.13
N LYS A 244 -11.62 -2.56 1.08
CA LYS A 244 -10.88 -1.29 1.22
C LYS A 244 -11.68 -0.22 1.95
N ALA A 245 -12.94 -0.02 1.58
CA ALA A 245 -13.80 0.97 2.23
C ALA A 245 -14.02 0.64 3.72
N LYS A 246 -14.21 -0.64 4.07
CA LYS A 246 -14.37 -1.08 5.46
C LYS A 246 -13.09 -0.85 6.28
N GLU A 247 -11.93 -1.17 5.73
CA GLU A 247 -10.62 -0.89 6.34
C GLU A 247 -10.44 0.61 6.61
N THR A 248 -10.83 1.44 5.64
CA THR A 248 -10.74 2.89 5.75
C THR A 248 -11.75 3.45 6.76
N SER A 249 -12.98 2.91 6.79
CA SER A 249 -14.05 3.29 7.74
C SER A 249 -13.64 3.13 9.20
N ALA A 250 -12.79 2.15 9.51
CA ALA A 250 -12.29 1.95 10.87
C ALA A 250 -11.54 3.17 11.46
N LYS A 251 -11.20 4.16 10.63
CA LYS A 251 -10.54 5.41 11.05
C LYS A 251 -11.51 6.56 11.28
N PHE A 252 -12.81 6.36 11.04
CA PHE A 252 -13.83 7.42 11.01
C PHE A 252 -15.06 7.03 11.84
N ASP A 253 -15.85 8.02 12.23
CA ASP A 253 -17.13 7.85 12.95
C ASP A 253 -18.31 7.57 12.00
N PHE A 254 -18.03 7.18 10.76
CA PHE A 254 -19.04 6.87 9.74
C PHE A 254 -18.55 5.78 8.79
N GLU A 255 -19.50 5.10 8.15
CA GLU A 255 -19.17 4.06 7.18
C GLU A 255 -18.91 4.64 5.79
N LEU A 256 -17.85 4.14 5.18
CA LEU A 256 -17.60 4.27 3.74
C LEU A 256 -18.00 2.98 3.03
N ASP A 257 -18.34 3.12 1.76
CA ASP A 257 -18.52 2.01 0.84
C ASP A 257 -17.75 2.28 -0.45
N GLN A 258 -17.63 1.30 -1.31
CA GLN A 258 -16.82 1.39 -2.52
C GLN A 258 -17.56 0.86 -3.74
N SER A 259 -17.30 1.46 -4.90
CA SER A 259 -17.81 1.01 -6.20
C SER A 259 -16.70 1.02 -7.23
N THR A 260 -16.52 -0.10 -7.91
CA THR A 260 -15.46 -0.31 -8.89
C THR A 260 -15.86 0.30 -10.24
N VAL A 261 -14.97 1.10 -10.80
CA VAL A 261 -15.11 1.71 -12.14
C VAL A 261 -14.35 0.92 -13.19
N SER A 262 -13.13 0.48 -12.87
CA SER A 262 -12.27 -0.27 -13.79
C SER A 262 -12.28 -1.76 -13.50
N ASP A 263 -11.86 -2.57 -14.48
CA ASP A 263 -11.50 -3.97 -14.23
C ASP A 263 -10.31 -4.05 -13.27
N ILE A 264 -10.13 -5.22 -12.68
CA ILE A 264 -8.96 -5.54 -11.86
C ILE A 264 -7.75 -5.76 -12.79
N TRP A 265 -6.60 -5.20 -12.42
CA TRP A 265 -5.34 -5.47 -13.11
C TRP A 265 -4.17 -5.55 -12.13
N GLN A 266 -3.08 -6.08 -12.62
CA GLN A 266 -1.81 -6.17 -11.91
C GLN A 266 -0.74 -5.48 -12.76
N ASP A 267 0.05 -4.61 -12.14
CA ASP A 267 1.18 -3.95 -12.78
C ASP A 267 2.49 -4.73 -12.55
N ASN A 268 3.55 -4.35 -13.26
CA ASN A 268 4.88 -4.93 -13.07
C ASN A 268 5.52 -4.55 -11.73
N GLY A 269 4.97 -3.53 -11.07
CA GLY A 269 5.32 -3.16 -9.70
C GLY A 269 4.73 -4.09 -8.64
N ALA A 270 3.83 -5.00 -9.04
CA ALA A 270 3.27 -5.98 -8.12
C ALA A 270 4.39 -6.80 -7.45
N GLY A 271 4.32 -6.88 -6.14
CA GLY A 271 5.36 -7.51 -5.31
C GLY A 271 6.54 -6.60 -4.95
N THR A 272 6.82 -5.52 -5.68
CA THR A 272 7.95 -4.63 -5.35
C THR A 272 7.58 -3.45 -4.45
N GLY A 273 6.28 -3.18 -4.29
CA GLY A 273 5.78 -2.09 -3.44
C GLY A 273 6.09 -2.23 -1.95
N SER A 274 6.50 -3.41 -1.50
CA SER A 274 6.98 -3.69 -0.14
C SER A 274 7.84 -4.95 -0.16
N MET A 275 9.07 -4.86 0.31
CA MET A 275 10.02 -5.98 0.31
C MET A 275 10.91 -5.94 1.54
N LEU A 276 11.40 -7.11 1.95
CA LEU A 276 12.42 -7.25 2.98
C LEU A 276 13.73 -7.70 2.35
N ALA A 277 14.73 -6.82 2.34
CA ALA A 277 16.08 -7.12 1.84
C ALA A 277 16.99 -7.60 2.96
N VAL A 278 17.84 -8.58 2.64
CA VAL A 278 18.90 -9.04 3.55
C VAL A 278 20.16 -8.22 3.31
N SER A 279 20.71 -7.66 4.38
CA SER A 279 21.95 -6.88 4.30
C SER A 279 23.14 -7.75 3.92
N ARG A 280 24.04 -7.21 3.09
CA ARG A 280 25.33 -7.85 2.81
C ARG A 280 26.23 -7.93 4.06
N THR A 281 26.01 -7.10 5.07
CA THR A 281 26.76 -7.13 6.33
C THR A 281 26.21 -8.13 7.34
N SER A 282 25.10 -8.83 7.01
CA SER A 282 24.54 -9.88 7.87
C SER A 282 25.57 -10.98 8.14
N LYS A 283 25.69 -11.36 9.40
CA LYS A 283 26.65 -12.39 9.85
C LYS A 283 26.06 -13.80 9.81
N ASN A 284 24.75 -13.95 9.69
CA ASN A 284 24.09 -15.23 9.64
C ASN A 284 22.87 -15.18 8.69
N PRO A 285 23.09 -15.02 7.38
CA PRO A 285 22.01 -14.88 6.41
C PRO A 285 21.09 -16.10 6.37
N GLU A 286 21.60 -17.31 6.61
CA GLU A 286 20.78 -18.51 6.66
C GLU A 286 19.73 -18.44 7.78
N ARG A 287 20.10 -17.94 8.95
CA ARG A 287 19.19 -17.74 10.08
C ARG A 287 18.16 -16.64 9.80
N VAL A 288 18.60 -15.57 9.15
CA VAL A 288 17.74 -14.49 8.69
C VAL A 288 16.69 -15.01 7.72
N LEU A 289 17.07 -15.84 6.76
CA LEU A 289 16.14 -16.42 5.80
C LEU A 289 15.16 -17.40 6.46
N ARG A 290 15.61 -18.21 7.42
CA ARG A 290 14.68 -19.03 8.23
C ARG A 290 13.67 -18.20 9.00
N PHE A 291 14.07 -17.02 9.49
CA PHE A 291 13.13 -16.07 10.10
C PHE A 291 12.12 -15.54 9.08
N LEU A 292 12.57 -15.16 7.88
CA LEU A 292 11.70 -14.70 6.81
C LEU A 292 10.74 -15.79 6.32
N GLU A 293 11.20 -17.04 6.24
CA GLU A 293 10.33 -18.18 5.95
C GLU A 293 9.21 -18.33 6.98
N LEU A 294 9.57 -18.30 8.28
CA LEU A 294 8.57 -18.35 9.34
C LEU A 294 7.62 -17.15 9.30
N LEU A 295 8.15 -15.94 9.08
CA LEU A 295 7.34 -14.74 8.99
C LEU A 295 6.27 -14.85 7.89
N ASN A 296 6.62 -15.49 6.78
CA ASN A 296 5.73 -15.69 5.63
C ASN A 296 4.80 -16.91 5.76
N THR A 297 5.11 -17.89 6.61
CA THR A 297 4.40 -19.19 6.64
C THR A 297 3.78 -19.54 7.98
N ASP A 298 4.03 -18.76 9.02
CA ASP A 298 3.55 -18.99 10.39
C ASP A 298 2.70 -17.81 10.87
N ALA A 299 1.39 -17.98 10.89
CA ALA A 299 0.44 -16.94 11.27
C ALA A 299 0.66 -16.40 12.70
N THR A 300 1.18 -17.25 13.63
CA THR A 300 1.45 -16.80 14.99
C THR A 300 2.57 -15.78 15.04
N LEU A 301 3.68 -16.03 14.34
CA LEU A 301 4.77 -15.07 14.27
C LEU A 301 4.35 -13.80 13.51
N SER A 302 3.65 -13.96 12.40
CA SER A 302 3.14 -12.85 11.62
C SER A 302 2.22 -11.95 12.46
N ASN A 303 1.26 -12.53 13.18
CA ASN A 303 0.36 -11.77 14.05
C ASN A 303 1.09 -11.09 15.20
N LEU A 304 2.06 -11.77 15.84
CA LEU A 304 2.88 -11.16 16.90
C LEU A 304 3.59 -9.90 16.40
N ILE A 305 4.17 -9.95 15.21
CA ILE A 305 4.92 -8.81 14.66
C ILE A 305 3.98 -7.70 14.19
N ASN A 306 2.89 -8.04 13.51
CA ASN A 306 2.00 -7.04 12.91
C ASN A 306 1.03 -6.43 13.93
N TYR A 307 0.46 -7.25 14.82
CA TYR A 307 -0.64 -6.86 15.71
C TYR A 307 -0.28 -6.94 17.19
N GLY A 308 0.86 -7.56 17.52
CA GLY A 308 1.31 -7.72 18.90
C GLY A 308 0.74 -8.96 19.60
N ILE A 309 0.48 -8.83 20.89
CA ILE A 309 0.10 -9.95 21.77
C ILE A 309 -1.43 -10.09 21.80
N GLU A 310 -1.92 -11.28 21.48
CA GLU A 310 -3.35 -11.62 21.58
C GLU A 310 -3.87 -11.40 23.01
N GLY A 311 -5.09 -10.86 23.11
CA GLY A 311 -5.71 -10.52 24.39
C GLY A 311 -5.20 -9.22 25.03
N LYS A 312 -4.11 -8.64 24.50
CA LYS A 312 -3.57 -7.35 24.95
C LYS A 312 -3.68 -6.26 23.88
N HIS A 313 -3.25 -6.56 22.65
CA HIS A 313 -3.19 -5.59 21.56
C HIS A 313 -4.26 -5.84 20.50
N TYR A 314 -4.74 -7.07 20.39
CA TYR A 314 -5.85 -7.46 19.53
C TYR A 314 -6.62 -8.61 20.16
N THR A 315 -7.83 -8.85 19.68
CA THR A 315 -8.66 -10.01 20.05
C THR A 315 -9.00 -10.79 18.78
N LYS A 316 -8.85 -12.11 18.86
CA LYS A 316 -9.26 -13.02 17.79
C LYS A 316 -10.77 -13.22 17.85
N ILE A 317 -11.47 -12.98 16.73
CA ILE A 317 -12.92 -13.23 16.59
C ILE A 317 -13.15 -14.64 16.09
N ASP A 318 -12.40 -15.07 15.09
CA ASP A 318 -12.39 -16.41 14.51
C ASP A 318 -11.00 -16.72 13.92
N ASP A 319 -10.87 -17.81 13.17
CA ASP A 319 -9.58 -18.24 12.63
C ASP A 319 -8.97 -17.27 11.61
N ASN A 320 -9.79 -16.42 10.97
CA ASN A 320 -9.37 -15.52 9.91
C ASN A 320 -9.61 -14.03 10.24
N THR A 321 -10.19 -13.75 11.44
CA THR A 321 -10.63 -12.39 11.76
C THR A 321 -10.14 -11.98 13.14
N ILE A 322 -9.54 -10.79 13.20
CA ILE A 322 -9.18 -10.14 14.47
C ILE A 322 -9.87 -8.78 14.58
N THR A 323 -10.00 -8.28 15.81
CA THR A 323 -10.35 -6.89 16.08
C THR A 323 -9.24 -6.22 16.86
N ILE A 324 -8.96 -4.96 16.52
CA ILE A 324 -7.92 -4.15 17.15
C ILE A 324 -8.64 -3.04 17.92
N PRO A 325 -8.46 -2.91 19.24
CA PRO A 325 -9.01 -1.80 20.00
C PRO A 325 -8.44 -0.44 19.52
N ASP A 326 -9.26 0.62 19.58
CA ASP A 326 -8.84 1.97 19.17
C ASP A 326 -7.69 2.52 20.03
N ASP A 327 -7.60 2.09 21.27
CA ASP A 327 -6.57 2.47 22.25
C ASP A 327 -5.38 1.51 22.30
N THR A 328 -5.22 0.65 21.33
CA THR A 328 -4.09 -0.30 21.30
C THR A 328 -2.75 0.43 21.38
N SER A 329 -1.88 -0.05 22.26
CA SER A 329 -0.52 0.50 22.46
C SER A 329 0.49 -0.04 21.45
N TYR A 330 0.10 -0.96 20.58
CA TYR A 330 0.97 -1.56 19.57
C TYR A 330 0.23 -1.82 18.26
N THR A 331 0.76 -1.26 17.19
CA THR A 331 0.45 -1.67 15.80
C THR A 331 1.67 -1.49 14.94
N LEU A 332 1.90 -2.39 13.99
CA LEU A 332 2.77 -2.17 12.84
C LEU A 332 1.92 -2.02 11.59
N GLN A 333 2.50 -1.42 10.56
CA GLN A 333 1.89 -1.42 9.25
C GLN A 333 2.21 -2.76 8.60
N GLY A 334 1.23 -3.69 8.57
CA GLY A 334 1.42 -5.08 8.13
C GLY A 334 2.04 -5.21 6.73
N TYR A 335 1.74 -4.28 5.81
CA TYR A 335 2.32 -4.28 4.46
C TYR A 335 3.85 -4.17 4.43
N GLN A 336 4.49 -3.73 5.51
CA GLN A 336 5.96 -3.62 5.59
C GLN A 336 6.63 -4.97 5.86
N TRP A 337 5.93 -5.90 6.52
CA TRP A 337 6.49 -7.18 6.93
C TRP A 337 5.89 -8.33 6.14
N MET A 338 4.59 -8.44 6.12
CA MET A 338 3.76 -9.33 5.29
C MET A 338 2.30 -9.27 5.72
N GLN A 339 1.46 -9.93 4.99
CA GLN A 339 0.06 -10.18 5.37
C GLN A 339 -0.20 -11.65 5.59
#